data_380af112709586b7c20ffe3636826998
#
_entry.id   380af112709586b7c20ffe3636826998
#
_cell.length_a   1.000
_cell.length_b   1.000
_cell.length_c   1.000
_cell.angle_alpha   90.00
_cell.angle_beta   90.00
_cell.angle_gamma   90.00
#
_symmetry.space_group_name_H-M   'P 1'
#
loop_
_entity.id
_entity.type
_entity.pdbx_description
1 polymer ?
#
loop_
_entity_poly.entity_id
_entity_poly.type
_entity_poly.pdbx_seq_one_letter_code
_entity_poly.pdbx_strand_id
1 'polypeptide(L)'
;MKAHRVDGLESTMALADAARRIVAVRTAELYAFIPEALGESAVSAMHDMRIAAKRLRYLLELVGFCFGAVGEEAQARARALQDVLGEVHDCDVMLERIAASREREPDGFDALAARFRVRRADQCARFATLWNAIEASGLRDRLLATTLSSPQQAPAGR
;
A
#
# COMPACT_ATOMS: atom_id res chain seq x y z
N MET A 1 12.58 -3.01 2.41
CA MET A 1 11.78 -4.25 2.65
C MET A 1 11.88 -5.23 1.49
N LYS A 2 12.13 -6.54 1.75
CA LYS A 2 12.12 -7.62 0.74
C LYS A 2 10.69 -8.18 0.60
N ALA A 3 10.24 -8.47 -0.63
CA ALA A 3 8.91 -9.08 -0.85
C ALA A 3 8.88 -10.52 -0.33
N HIS A 4 7.76 -10.94 0.25
CA HIS A 4 7.56 -12.34 0.62
C HIS A 4 7.51 -13.23 -0.62
N ARG A 5 8.03 -14.44 -0.47
CA ARG A 5 7.90 -15.46 -1.51
C ARG A 5 6.43 -15.87 -1.64
N VAL A 6 6.00 -16.14 -2.86
CA VAL A 6 4.68 -16.71 -3.13
C VAL A 6 4.89 -18.19 -3.45
N ASP A 7 4.45 -19.06 -2.57
CA ASP A 7 4.59 -20.50 -2.76
C ASP A 7 3.42 -21.08 -3.56
N GLY A 8 3.66 -22.26 -4.14
CA GLY A 8 2.65 -22.99 -4.90
C GLY A 8 2.32 -22.39 -6.27
N LEU A 9 3.19 -21.58 -6.87
CA LEU A 9 3.08 -21.15 -8.26
C LEU A 9 3.71 -22.19 -9.17
N GLU A 10 2.95 -22.63 -10.18
CA GLU A 10 3.36 -23.59 -11.19
C GLU A 10 3.24 -22.97 -12.58
N SER A 11 4.12 -23.35 -13.51
CA SER A 11 4.13 -22.80 -14.88
C SER A 11 2.88 -23.16 -15.69
N THR A 12 2.17 -24.20 -15.29
CA THR A 12 0.93 -24.70 -15.93
C THR A 12 -0.33 -24.11 -15.29
N MET A 13 -0.20 -23.34 -14.22
CA MET A 13 -1.32 -22.74 -13.49
C MET A 13 -2.07 -21.72 -14.36
N ALA A 14 -3.39 -21.69 -14.29
CA ALA A 14 -4.18 -20.66 -14.94
C ALA A 14 -3.82 -19.26 -14.37
N LEU A 15 -3.79 -18.25 -15.24
CA LEU A 15 -3.43 -16.88 -14.84
C LEU A 15 -4.29 -16.38 -13.67
N ALA A 16 -5.59 -16.65 -13.68
CA ALA A 16 -6.48 -16.23 -12.61
C ALA A 16 -6.10 -16.85 -11.26
N ASP A 17 -5.68 -18.12 -11.22
CA ASP A 17 -5.29 -18.79 -9.99
C ASP A 17 -3.93 -18.28 -9.49
N ALA A 18 -2.98 -18.06 -10.39
CA ALA A 18 -1.70 -17.43 -10.06
C ALA A 18 -1.93 -16.00 -9.52
N ALA A 19 -2.75 -15.19 -10.19
CA ALA A 19 -3.10 -13.84 -9.77
C ALA A 19 -3.71 -13.84 -8.35
N ARG A 20 -4.65 -14.74 -8.07
CA ARG A 20 -5.27 -14.88 -6.75
C ARG A 20 -4.23 -15.14 -5.66
N ARG A 21 -3.33 -16.11 -5.87
CA ARG A 21 -2.27 -16.43 -4.90
C ARG A 21 -1.36 -15.24 -4.64
N ILE A 22 -0.91 -14.57 -5.69
CA ILE A 22 0.01 -13.43 -5.56
C ILE A 22 -0.67 -12.26 -4.88
N VAL A 23 -1.91 -11.91 -5.28
CA VAL A 23 -2.67 -10.80 -4.69
C VAL A 23 -2.95 -11.06 -3.21
N ALA A 24 -3.29 -12.30 -2.81
CA ALA A 24 -3.50 -12.65 -1.40
C ALA A 24 -2.23 -12.39 -0.56
N VAL A 25 -1.06 -12.82 -1.02
CA VAL A 25 0.21 -12.58 -0.31
C VAL A 25 0.54 -11.09 -0.24
N ARG A 26 0.37 -10.33 -1.35
CA ARG A 26 0.64 -8.88 -1.37
C ARG A 26 -0.33 -8.08 -0.50
N THR A 27 -1.59 -8.50 -0.42
CA THR A 27 -2.57 -7.91 0.50
C THR A 27 -2.17 -8.18 1.95
N ALA A 28 -1.79 -9.41 2.30
CA ALA A 28 -1.33 -9.75 3.63
C ALA A 28 -0.08 -8.94 4.04
N GLU A 29 0.89 -8.76 3.13
CA GLU A 29 2.07 -7.91 3.36
C GLU A 29 1.67 -6.46 3.69
N LEU A 30 0.74 -5.88 2.93
CA LEU A 30 0.29 -4.51 3.17
C LEU A 30 -0.34 -4.37 4.56
N TYR A 31 -1.21 -5.30 4.92
CA TYR A 31 -1.92 -5.28 6.20
C TYR A 31 -1.01 -5.54 7.41
N ALA A 32 0.08 -6.27 7.24
CA ALA A 32 1.03 -6.55 8.32
C ALA A 32 1.72 -5.29 8.89
N PHE A 33 1.80 -4.20 8.11
CA PHE A 33 2.41 -2.95 8.57
C PHE A 33 1.50 -2.06 9.40
N ILE A 34 0.19 -2.33 9.45
CA ILE A 34 -0.80 -1.43 10.06
C ILE A 34 -0.57 -1.19 11.54
N PRO A 35 -0.33 -2.20 12.40
CA PRO A 35 -0.15 -1.96 13.82
C PRO A 35 0.97 -0.95 14.10
N GLU A 36 2.04 -0.98 13.30
CA GLU A 36 3.19 -0.11 13.46
C GLU A 36 3.01 1.22 12.73
N ALA A 37 2.37 1.22 11.54
CA ALA A 37 2.19 2.42 10.71
C ALA A 37 1.22 3.43 11.33
N LEU A 38 0.31 3.02 12.21
CA LEU A 38 -0.58 3.89 12.97
C LEU A 38 0.05 4.42 14.26
N GLY A 39 1.28 4.00 14.60
CA GLY A 39 2.01 4.45 15.78
C GLY A 39 2.67 5.82 15.60
N GLU A 40 3.00 6.47 16.72
CA GLU A 40 3.57 7.84 16.73
C GLU A 40 4.96 7.92 16.06
N SER A 41 5.76 6.85 16.07
CA SER A 41 7.13 6.81 15.52
C SER A 41 7.25 5.95 14.25
N ALA A 42 6.26 5.96 13.40
CA ALA A 42 6.03 5.00 12.34
C ALA A 42 6.82 5.25 11.03
N VAL A 43 7.93 6.01 11.02
CA VAL A 43 8.65 6.39 9.78
C VAL A 43 9.01 5.18 8.93
N SER A 44 9.66 4.17 9.54
CA SER A 44 10.09 2.95 8.83
C SER A 44 8.88 2.12 8.36
N ALA A 45 7.89 1.93 9.24
CA ALA A 45 6.69 1.15 8.91
C ALA A 45 5.86 1.81 7.80
N MET A 46 5.70 3.13 7.81
CA MET A 46 5.02 3.88 6.74
C MET A 46 5.78 3.79 5.42
N HIS A 47 7.11 3.87 5.45
CA HIS A 47 7.94 3.67 4.26
C HIS A 47 7.76 2.27 3.67
N ASP A 48 7.84 1.24 4.49
CA ASP A 48 7.68 -0.15 4.05
C ASP A 48 6.25 -0.43 3.56
N MET A 49 5.24 0.12 4.24
CA MET A 49 3.85 0.05 3.80
C MET A 49 3.63 0.74 2.45
N ARG A 50 4.28 1.88 2.19
CA ARG A 50 4.27 2.55 0.87
C ARG A 50 4.80 1.62 -0.22
N ILE A 51 5.90 0.90 0.05
CA ILE A 51 6.46 -0.06 -0.88
C ILE A 51 5.49 -1.23 -1.13
N ALA A 52 4.83 -1.73 -0.08
CA ALA A 52 3.82 -2.78 -0.18
C ALA A 52 2.60 -2.31 -1.00
N ALA A 53 2.08 -1.11 -0.74
CA ALA A 53 0.99 -0.51 -1.50
C ALA A 53 1.34 -0.34 -2.99
N LYS A 54 2.56 0.13 -3.29
CA LYS A 54 3.08 0.24 -4.66
C LYS A 54 3.13 -1.11 -5.38
N ARG A 55 3.58 -2.17 -4.70
CA ARG A 55 3.63 -3.53 -5.27
C ARG A 55 2.24 -4.07 -5.56
N LEU A 56 1.32 -3.92 -4.61
CA LEU A 56 -0.07 -4.35 -4.77
C LEU A 56 -0.75 -3.58 -5.90
N ARG A 57 -0.56 -2.26 -5.99
CA ARG A 57 -1.10 -1.43 -7.08
C ARG A 57 -0.65 -1.94 -8.46
N TYR A 58 0.66 -2.08 -8.67
CA TYR A 58 1.18 -2.54 -9.97
C TYR A 58 0.72 -3.96 -10.31
N LEU A 59 0.61 -4.83 -9.32
CA LEU A 59 0.06 -6.15 -9.55
C LEU A 59 -1.39 -6.08 -10.00
N LEU A 60 -2.22 -5.26 -9.33
CA LEU A 60 -3.63 -5.08 -9.70
C LEU A 60 -3.81 -4.35 -11.04
N GLU A 61 -2.88 -3.49 -11.45
CA GLU A 61 -2.86 -2.92 -12.81
C GLU A 61 -2.69 -4.01 -13.89
N LEU A 62 -1.93 -5.06 -13.59
CA LEU A 62 -1.68 -6.16 -14.52
C LEU A 62 -2.79 -7.23 -14.51
N VAL A 63 -3.31 -7.58 -13.34
CA VAL A 63 -4.20 -8.74 -13.17
C VAL A 63 -5.54 -8.39 -12.51
N GLY A 64 -5.83 -7.12 -12.26
CA GLY A 64 -7.06 -6.67 -11.58
C GLY A 64 -8.34 -7.12 -12.30
N PHE A 65 -8.29 -7.28 -13.62
CA PHE A 65 -9.40 -7.81 -14.41
C PHE A 65 -9.86 -9.21 -13.96
N CYS A 66 -8.97 -10.00 -13.34
CA CYS A 66 -9.34 -11.31 -12.77
C CYS A 66 -10.26 -11.18 -11.55
N PHE A 67 -10.42 -9.99 -10.98
CA PHE A 67 -11.19 -9.73 -9.75
C PHE A 67 -12.41 -8.82 -9.99
N GLY A 68 -12.64 -8.41 -11.25
CA GLY A 68 -13.77 -7.53 -11.61
C GLY A 68 -13.76 -6.21 -10.82
N ALA A 69 -14.94 -5.72 -10.45
CA ALA A 69 -15.09 -4.44 -9.75
C ALA A 69 -14.33 -4.35 -8.42
N VAL A 70 -14.15 -5.48 -7.73
CA VAL A 70 -13.36 -5.52 -6.47
C VAL A 70 -11.87 -5.27 -6.76
N GLY A 71 -11.36 -5.77 -7.88
CA GLY A 71 -9.99 -5.52 -8.34
C GLY A 71 -9.76 -4.05 -8.67
N GLU A 72 -10.69 -3.39 -9.36
CA GLU A 72 -10.65 -1.96 -9.67
C GLU A 72 -10.66 -1.10 -8.39
N GLU A 73 -11.54 -1.42 -7.45
CA GLU A 73 -11.60 -0.75 -6.15
C GLU A 73 -10.28 -0.92 -5.38
N ALA A 74 -9.76 -2.16 -5.30
CA ALA A 74 -8.50 -2.44 -4.61
C ALA A 74 -7.32 -1.70 -5.23
N GLN A 75 -7.26 -1.60 -6.56
CA GLN A 75 -6.25 -0.81 -7.27
C GLN A 75 -6.34 0.67 -6.93
N ALA A 76 -7.55 1.25 -6.94
CA ALA A 76 -7.77 2.64 -6.58
C ALA A 76 -7.36 2.95 -5.13
N ARG A 77 -7.69 2.05 -4.18
CA ARG A 77 -7.29 2.18 -2.78
C ARG A 77 -5.79 2.02 -2.57
N ALA A 78 -5.15 1.07 -3.24
CA ALA A 78 -3.70 0.90 -3.19
C ALA A 78 -2.96 2.13 -3.76
N ARG A 79 -3.49 2.75 -4.82
CA ARG A 79 -2.98 4.02 -5.37
C ARG A 79 -3.10 5.15 -4.35
N ALA A 80 -4.28 5.35 -3.77
CA ALA A 80 -4.51 6.40 -2.78
C ALA A 80 -3.60 6.23 -1.54
N LEU A 81 -3.40 5.00 -1.06
CA LEU A 81 -2.44 4.71 0.01
C LEU A 81 -1.00 5.05 -0.39
N GLN A 82 -0.58 4.65 -1.58
CA GLN A 82 0.76 4.98 -2.07
C GLN A 82 0.99 6.48 -2.15
N ASP A 83 -0.01 7.24 -2.61
CA ASP A 83 0.10 8.69 -2.79
C ASP A 83 0.21 9.40 -1.43
N VAL A 84 -0.66 9.09 -0.46
CA VAL A 84 -0.60 9.72 0.86
C VAL A 84 0.67 9.34 1.64
N LEU A 85 1.08 8.07 1.58
CA LEU A 85 2.34 7.62 2.20
C LEU A 85 3.58 8.18 1.47
N GLY A 86 3.46 8.50 0.18
CA GLY A 86 4.46 9.23 -0.59
C GLY A 86 4.69 10.62 -0.03
N GLU A 87 3.62 11.37 0.21
CA GLU A 87 3.69 12.70 0.82
C GLU A 87 4.31 12.68 2.23
N VAL A 88 4.00 11.66 3.06
CA VAL A 88 4.65 11.48 4.37
C VAL A 88 6.15 11.25 4.20
N HIS A 89 6.53 10.33 3.32
CA HIS A 89 7.94 10.02 3.05
C HIS A 89 8.72 11.23 2.54
N ASP A 90 8.14 12.03 1.65
CA ASP A 90 8.78 13.24 1.14
C ASP A 90 9.00 14.27 2.25
N CYS A 91 8.07 14.38 3.22
CA CYS A 91 8.26 15.20 4.41
C CYS A 91 9.40 14.66 5.28
N ASP A 92 9.49 13.34 5.50
CA ASP A 92 10.56 12.71 6.30
C ASP A 92 11.93 12.96 5.66
N VAL A 93 12.06 12.78 4.35
CA VAL A 93 13.30 13.04 3.60
C VAL A 93 13.70 14.53 3.70
N MET A 94 12.74 15.44 3.60
CA MET A 94 13.04 16.89 3.73
C MET A 94 13.46 17.25 5.15
N LEU A 95 12.82 16.70 6.17
CA LEU A 95 13.21 16.93 7.57
C LEU A 95 14.61 16.41 7.87
N GLU A 96 14.98 15.26 7.33
CA GLU A 96 16.33 14.70 7.43
C GLU A 96 17.38 15.62 6.76
N ARG A 97 17.10 16.09 5.54
CA ARG A 97 17.96 17.04 4.82
C ARG A 97 18.14 18.36 5.55
N ILE A 98 17.04 18.90 6.11
CA ILE A 98 17.06 20.12 6.91
C ILE A 98 17.93 19.90 8.17
N ALA A 99 17.79 18.77 8.86
CA ALA A 99 18.59 18.44 10.03
C ALA A 99 20.10 18.40 9.70
N ALA A 100 20.46 17.74 8.59
CA ALA A 100 21.86 17.70 8.12
C ALA A 100 22.40 19.06 7.70
N SER A 101 21.55 19.97 7.18
CA SER A 101 21.96 21.33 6.80
C SER A 101 22.15 22.25 8.00
N ARG A 102 21.41 22.03 9.10
CA ARG A 102 21.55 22.80 10.35
C ARG A 102 22.93 22.68 11.01
N GLU A 103 23.65 21.61 10.76
CA GLU A 103 25.04 21.46 11.24
C GLU A 103 25.97 22.50 10.61
N ARG A 104 25.59 23.05 9.44
CA ARG A 104 26.39 24.09 8.71
C ARG A 104 25.86 25.49 8.91
N GLU A 105 24.54 25.67 9.04
CA GLU A 105 23.86 26.97 9.22
C GLU A 105 22.74 26.84 10.28
N PRO A 106 23.03 27.10 11.57
CA PRO A 106 22.10 26.84 12.66
C PRO A 106 20.79 27.63 12.61
N ASP A 107 20.78 28.86 12.05
CA ASP A 107 19.67 29.82 12.22
C ASP A 107 18.66 29.86 11.05
N GLY A 108 18.93 29.17 9.93
CA GLY A 108 18.16 29.37 8.68
C GLY A 108 16.93 28.48 8.49
N PHE A 109 16.79 27.36 9.19
CA PHE A 109 15.89 26.27 8.75
C PHE A 109 14.73 25.95 9.68
N ASP A 110 14.57 26.64 10.81
CA ASP A 110 13.56 26.30 11.82
C ASP A 110 12.13 26.47 11.32
N ALA A 111 11.84 27.57 10.64
CA ALA A 111 10.52 27.84 10.08
C ALA A 111 10.16 26.81 8.97
N LEU A 112 11.16 26.43 8.15
CA LEU A 112 10.97 25.42 7.10
C LEU A 112 10.72 24.04 7.73
N ALA A 113 11.49 23.63 8.73
CA ALA A 113 11.27 22.38 9.46
C ALA A 113 9.89 22.34 10.12
N ALA A 114 9.45 23.44 10.74
CA ALA A 114 8.12 23.54 11.33
C ALA A 114 7.02 23.29 10.30
N ARG A 115 7.12 23.89 9.10
CA ARG A 115 6.16 23.68 8.01
C ARG A 115 6.11 22.22 7.54
N PHE A 116 7.25 21.55 7.40
CA PHE A 116 7.28 20.14 7.01
C PHE A 116 6.73 19.22 8.11
N ARG A 117 6.95 19.53 9.39
CA ARG A 117 6.34 18.77 10.51
C ARG A 117 4.81 18.88 10.49
N VAL A 118 4.26 20.09 10.29
CA VAL A 118 2.82 20.30 10.17
C VAL A 118 2.26 19.52 8.98
N ARG A 119 2.87 19.67 7.79
CA ARG A 119 2.45 18.92 6.59
C ARG A 119 2.50 17.41 6.82
N ARG A 120 3.55 16.90 7.46
CA ARG A 120 3.66 15.48 7.81
C ARG A 120 2.51 15.01 8.69
N ALA A 121 2.20 15.77 9.75
CA ALA A 121 1.10 15.45 10.66
C ALA A 121 -0.25 15.41 9.93
N ASP A 122 -0.51 16.37 9.05
CA ASP A 122 -1.72 16.41 8.22
C ASP A 122 -1.81 15.17 7.29
N GLN A 123 -0.69 14.77 6.67
CA GLN A 123 -0.68 13.59 5.82
C GLN A 123 -0.85 12.29 6.62
N CYS A 124 -0.30 12.19 7.82
CA CYS A 124 -0.54 11.06 8.72
C CYS A 124 -2.02 10.95 9.13
N ALA A 125 -2.68 12.07 9.43
CA ALA A 125 -4.11 12.10 9.72
C ALA A 125 -4.95 11.67 8.51
N ARG A 126 -4.58 12.12 7.29
CA ARG A 126 -5.22 11.67 6.04
C ARG A 126 -5.02 10.18 5.80
N PHE A 127 -3.83 9.65 6.06
CA PHE A 127 -3.56 8.22 5.98
C PHE A 127 -4.47 7.42 6.93
N ALA A 128 -4.57 7.81 8.20
CA ALA A 128 -5.42 7.15 9.17
C ALA A 128 -6.90 7.17 8.74
N THR A 129 -7.39 8.30 8.24
CA THR A 129 -8.76 8.44 7.72
C THR A 129 -9.01 7.52 6.51
N LEU A 130 -8.08 7.50 5.55
CA LEU A 130 -8.16 6.65 4.38
C LEU A 130 -8.14 5.16 4.77
N TRP A 131 -7.25 4.78 5.70
CA TRP A 131 -7.17 3.41 6.18
C TRP A 131 -8.47 2.96 6.86
N ASN A 132 -9.02 3.77 7.75
CA ASN A 132 -10.29 3.46 8.40
C ASN A 132 -11.43 3.27 7.39
N ALA A 133 -11.46 4.07 6.32
CA ALA A 133 -12.44 3.90 5.25
C ALA A 133 -12.24 2.60 4.46
N ILE A 134 -11.00 2.16 4.24
CA ILE A 134 -10.67 0.88 3.61
C ILE A 134 -11.14 -0.28 4.49
N GLU A 135 -10.86 -0.25 5.79
CA GLU A 135 -11.30 -1.26 6.75
C GLU A 135 -12.83 -1.35 6.82
N ALA A 136 -13.50 -0.20 6.97
CA ALA A 136 -14.96 -0.15 7.04
C ALA A 136 -15.65 -0.67 5.77
N SER A 137 -14.99 -0.61 4.61
CA SER A 137 -15.52 -1.14 3.34
C SER A 137 -15.48 -2.67 3.24
N GLY A 138 -14.76 -3.37 4.14
CA GLY A 138 -14.54 -4.81 4.05
C GLY A 138 -13.78 -5.25 2.79
N LEU A 139 -13.02 -4.35 2.17
CA LEU A 139 -12.33 -4.59 0.90
C LEU A 139 -11.42 -5.81 0.94
N ARG A 140 -10.69 -5.99 2.05
CA ARG A 140 -9.81 -7.14 2.24
C ARG A 140 -10.55 -8.46 2.10
N ASP A 141 -11.65 -8.61 2.82
CA ASP A 141 -12.42 -9.87 2.85
C ASP A 141 -13.07 -10.13 1.50
N ARG A 142 -13.60 -9.10 0.84
CA ARG A 142 -14.17 -9.20 -0.52
C ARG A 142 -13.09 -9.61 -1.53
N LEU A 143 -11.89 -9.03 -1.46
CA LEU A 143 -10.79 -9.34 -2.35
C LEU A 143 -10.29 -10.78 -2.12
N LEU A 144 -10.14 -11.21 -0.86
CA LEU A 144 -9.73 -12.56 -0.51
C LEU A 144 -10.80 -13.60 -0.84
N ALA A 145 -12.08 -13.29 -0.67
CA ALA A 145 -13.18 -14.18 -1.09
C ALA A 145 -13.15 -14.42 -2.61
N THR A 146 -12.89 -13.37 -3.41
CA THR A 146 -12.69 -13.50 -4.86
C THR A 146 -11.44 -14.34 -5.18
N THR A 147 -10.39 -14.26 -4.34
CA THR A 147 -9.17 -15.08 -4.51
C THR A 147 -9.38 -16.56 -4.18
N LEU A 148 -10.41 -16.92 -3.40
CA LEU A 148 -10.72 -18.29 -3.01
C LEU A 148 -11.74 -18.98 -3.97
N SER A 149 -12.47 -18.19 -4.76
CA SER A 149 -13.45 -18.73 -5.71
C SER A 149 -12.75 -19.18 -6.99
N SER A 150 -12.82 -20.48 -7.31
CA SER A 150 -12.42 -20.98 -8.65
C SER A 150 -13.32 -20.35 -9.72
N PRO A 151 -12.79 -20.00 -10.90
CA PRO A 151 -13.64 -19.52 -11.99
C PRO A 151 -14.62 -20.64 -12.37
N GLN A 152 -15.90 -20.34 -12.25
CA GLN A 152 -16.93 -21.19 -12.80
C GLN A 152 -16.67 -21.31 -14.30
N GLN A 153 -16.41 -22.52 -14.77
CA GLN A 153 -16.21 -22.79 -16.19
C GLN A 153 -17.38 -22.16 -16.96
N ALA A 154 -17.06 -21.23 -17.86
CA ALA A 154 -18.02 -20.79 -18.84
C ALA A 154 -18.52 -22.04 -19.60
N PRO A 155 -19.84 -22.24 -19.82
CA PRO A 155 -20.32 -23.38 -20.57
C PRO A 155 -19.71 -23.32 -21.96
N ALA A 156 -19.03 -24.40 -22.33
CA ALA A 156 -18.52 -24.58 -23.69
C ALA A 156 -19.71 -24.46 -24.66
N GLY A 157 -19.80 -23.33 -25.35
CA GLY A 157 -20.77 -23.12 -26.41
C GLY A 157 -20.55 -24.17 -27.51
N ARG A 158 -21.59 -24.91 -27.78
CA ARG A 158 -21.71 -25.79 -28.95
C ARG A 158 -21.87 -24.96 -30.22
#